data_f46e0d2841181cce008ae19833cfd252
#
_entry.id   f46e0d2841181cce008ae19833cfd252
#
_cell.length_a   1.000
_cell.length_b   1.000
_cell.length_c   1.000
_cell.angle_alpha   90.00
_cell.angle_beta   90.00
_cell.angle_gamma   90.00
#
_symmetry.space_group_name_H-M   'P 1'
#
loop_
_entity.id
_entity.type
_entity.pdbx_description
1 polymer ?
#
loop_
_entity_poly.entity_id
_entity_poly.type
_entity_poly.pdbx_seq_one_letter_code
_entity_poly.pdbx_strand_id
1 'polypeptide(L)'
;MGRASTKENKNPYQRIREELGLTREKAGELLEVVTPERIEKIENERSFPHPDEVLLMSQKYRKPSLCNFYCSNQCPIGKEYVPEVQVKELSSIVLEMLASLNSVNKRKERLIEITADGVISNDEIDDFI
;
A
#
# COMPACT_ATOMS: atom_id res chain seq x y z
N MET A 1 15.62 27.76 0.85
CA MET A 1 15.88 26.33 0.94
C MET A 1 15.67 25.84 2.35
N GLY A 2 14.67 25.04 2.54
CA GLY A 2 14.36 24.52 3.84
C GLY A 2 15.34 23.45 4.28
N ARG A 3 15.72 23.47 5.55
CA ARG A 3 16.39 22.34 6.16
C ARG A 3 15.42 21.17 6.24
N ALA A 4 15.91 19.94 6.14
CA ALA A 4 15.10 18.78 6.47
C ALA A 4 14.57 18.95 7.90
N SER A 5 13.30 18.64 8.11
CA SER A 5 12.68 18.74 9.42
C SER A 5 13.33 17.75 10.39
N THR A 6 13.55 18.19 11.62
CA THR A 6 14.05 17.33 12.70
C THR A 6 12.95 16.55 13.41
N LYS A 7 11.71 16.70 12.97
CA LYS A 7 10.54 16.01 13.50
C LYS A 7 10.75 14.49 13.45
N GLU A 8 10.57 13.82 14.58
CA GLU A 8 10.79 12.37 14.69
C GLU A 8 9.68 11.54 14.05
N ASN A 9 8.43 11.98 14.17
CA ASN A 9 7.26 11.25 13.68
C ASN A 9 6.72 11.83 12.38
N LYS A 10 7.54 11.76 11.33
CA LYS A 10 7.14 12.20 10.01
C LYS A 10 6.15 11.21 9.40
N ASN A 11 5.04 11.72 8.87
CA ASN A 11 4.13 10.86 8.13
C ASN A 11 4.72 10.48 6.75
N PRO A 12 4.14 9.51 6.04
CA PRO A 12 4.67 9.09 4.74
C PRO A 12 4.73 10.22 3.71
N TYR A 13 3.81 11.16 3.73
CA TYR A 13 3.81 12.29 2.78
C TYR A 13 5.09 13.11 2.92
N GLN A 14 5.47 13.42 4.15
CA GLN A 14 6.69 14.18 4.43
C GLN A 14 7.94 13.36 4.13
N ARG A 15 7.99 12.11 4.59
CA ARG A 15 9.16 11.24 4.37
C ARG A 15 9.47 11.08 2.90
N ILE A 16 8.47 10.80 2.10
CA ILE A 16 8.64 10.59 0.66
C ILE A 16 9.08 11.89 -0.02
N ARG A 17 8.47 13.01 0.32
CA ARG A 17 8.89 14.32 -0.23
C ARG A 17 10.36 14.59 0.07
N GLU A 18 10.79 14.37 1.29
CA GLU A 18 12.18 14.61 1.71
C GLU A 18 13.15 13.61 1.05
N GLU A 19 12.77 12.36 0.89
CA GLU A 19 13.57 11.36 0.16
C GLU A 19 13.81 11.77 -1.28
N LEU A 20 12.85 12.43 -1.90
CA LEU A 20 12.97 12.94 -3.26
C LEU A 20 13.77 14.25 -3.33
N GLY A 21 14.18 14.80 -2.20
CA GLY A 21 14.92 16.05 -2.15
C GLY A 21 14.08 17.28 -2.49
N LEU A 22 12.77 17.20 -2.38
CA LEU A 22 11.85 18.29 -2.70
C LEU A 22 11.57 19.15 -1.47
N THR A 23 11.68 20.47 -1.63
CA THR A 23 11.12 21.42 -0.66
C THR A 23 9.61 21.46 -0.82
N ARG A 24 8.90 22.04 0.13
CA ARG A 24 7.44 22.21 0.01
C ARG A 24 7.06 23.06 -1.19
N GLU A 25 7.86 24.08 -1.46
CA GLU A 25 7.67 24.96 -2.62
C GLU A 25 7.81 24.19 -3.94
N LYS A 26 8.86 23.38 -4.05
CA LYS A 26 9.07 22.55 -5.25
C LYS A 26 8.02 21.46 -5.39
N ALA A 27 7.60 20.85 -4.29
CA ALA A 27 6.51 19.90 -4.31
C ALA A 27 5.20 20.56 -4.75
N GLY A 28 4.93 21.76 -4.27
CA GLY A 28 3.76 22.55 -4.72
C GLY A 28 3.78 22.82 -6.20
N GLU A 29 4.93 23.15 -6.76
CA GLU A 29 5.10 23.33 -8.21
C GLU A 29 4.86 22.03 -8.97
N LEU A 30 5.36 20.94 -8.47
CA LEU A 30 5.20 19.62 -9.09
C LEU A 30 3.74 19.16 -9.08
N LEU A 31 3.04 19.41 -7.99
CA LEU A 31 1.64 18.99 -7.82
C LEU A 31 0.65 19.96 -8.47
N GLU A 32 1.07 21.20 -8.70
CA GLU A 32 0.32 22.28 -9.34
C GLU A 32 -0.91 22.74 -8.57
N VAL A 33 -1.79 21.82 -8.16
CA VAL A 33 -3.06 22.14 -7.50
C VAL A 33 -2.99 22.07 -5.98
N VAL A 34 -1.88 21.58 -5.42
CA VAL A 34 -1.67 21.53 -3.98
C VAL A 34 -0.60 22.54 -3.60
N THR A 35 -0.99 23.53 -2.81
CA THR A 35 -0.07 24.61 -2.40
C THR A 35 0.92 24.15 -1.35
N PRO A 36 2.08 24.83 -1.18
CA PRO A 36 3.01 24.50 -0.09
C PRO A 36 2.36 24.57 1.29
N GLU A 37 1.46 25.50 1.52
CA GLU A 37 0.73 25.64 2.78
C GLU A 37 -0.17 24.44 3.03
N ARG A 38 -0.81 23.95 1.97
CA ARG A 38 -1.64 22.73 2.05
C ARG A 38 -0.78 21.50 2.35
N ILE A 39 0.38 21.41 1.70
CA ILE A 39 1.35 20.32 1.97
C ILE A 39 1.76 20.36 3.44
N GLU A 40 2.07 21.52 3.98
CA GLU A 40 2.44 21.66 5.39
C GLU A 40 1.34 21.14 6.31
N LYS A 41 0.09 21.51 6.06
CA LYS A 41 -1.05 21.05 6.86
C LYS A 41 -1.20 19.52 6.84
N ILE A 42 -1.04 18.93 5.67
CA ILE A 42 -1.11 17.47 5.50
C ILE A 42 0.02 16.78 6.26
N GLU A 43 1.23 17.28 6.12
CA GLU A 43 2.43 16.70 6.76
C GLU A 43 2.43 16.85 8.28
N ASN A 44 1.87 17.93 8.79
CA ASN A 44 1.77 18.19 10.23
C ASN A 44 0.48 17.65 10.84
N GLU A 45 -0.30 16.91 10.06
CA GLU A 45 -1.55 16.27 10.50
C GLU A 45 -2.59 17.24 11.04
N ARG A 46 -2.54 18.49 10.60
CA ARG A 46 -3.55 19.50 10.94
C ARG A 46 -4.82 19.33 10.11
N SER A 47 -4.71 18.66 8.97
CA SER A 47 -5.81 18.38 8.08
C SER A 47 -5.52 17.10 7.32
N PHE A 48 -6.54 16.26 7.14
CA PHE A 48 -6.41 15.10 6.28
C PHE A 48 -6.43 15.53 4.81
N PRO A 49 -5.60 14.91 3.97
CA PRO A 49 -5.67 15.18 2.54
C PRO A 49 -6.98 14.65 1.96
N HIS A 50 -7.41 15.25 0.85
CA HIS A 50 -8.52 14.69 0.08
C HIS A 50 -8.02 13.52 -0.78
N PRO A 51 -8.89 12.56 -1.14
CA PRO A 51 -8.47 11.41 -1.95
C PRO A 51 -7.79 11.78 -3.26
N ASP A 52 -8.26 12.82 -3.94
CA ASP A 52 -7.67 13.32 -5.18
C ASP A 52 -6.27 13.89 -4.97
N GLU A 53 -6.04 14.55 -3.83
CA GLU A 53 -4.70 15.04 -3.46
C GLU A 53 -3.73 13.89 -3.24
N VAL A 54 -4.16 12.83 -2.55
CA VAL A 54 -3.34 11.65 -2.30
C VAL A 54 -3.01 10.92 -3.61
N LEU A 55 -4.00 10.79 -4.48
CA LEU A 55 -3.80 10.16 -5.78
C LEU A 55 -2.76 10.93 -6.59
N LEU A 56 -2.87 12.26 -6.62
CA LEU A 56 -1.91 13.12 -7.32
C LEU A 56 -0.51 12.99 -6.74
N MET A 57 -0.38 13.02 -5.41
CA MET A 57 0.92 12.82 -4.74
C MET A 57 1.52 11.48 -5.09
N SER A 58 0.73 10.40 -5.07
CA SER A 58 1.20 9.06 -5.38
C SER A 58 1.73 8.96 -6.81
N GLN A 59 1.07 9.64 -7.74
CA GLN A 59 1.48 9.67 -9.15
C GLN A 59 2.73 10.53 -9.36
N LYS A 60 2.76 11.73 -8.83
CA LYS A 60 3.86 12.68 -9.03
C LYS A 60 5.11 12.29 -8.25
N TYR A 61 4.95 11.77 -7.06
CA TYR A 61 6.07 11.26 -6.27
C TYR A 61 6.46 9.83 -6.67
N ARG A 62 5.68 9.17 -7.50
CA ARG A 62 5.86 7.77 -7.92
C ARG A 62 5.92 6.80 -6.73
N LYS A 63 5.00 6.99 -5.80
CA LYS A 63 4.88 6.16 -4.60
C LYS A 63 3.43 5.71 -4.39
N PRO A 64 3.01 4.61 -5.04
CA PRO A 64 1.65 4.09 -4.90
C PRO A 64 1.27 3.74 -3.46
N SER A 65 2.26 3.48 -2.61
CA SER A 65 2.03 3.18 -1.20
C SER A 65 1.30 4.29 -0.44
N LEU A 66 1.34 5.53 -0.94
CA LEU A 66 0.59 6.64 -0.34
C LEU A 66 -0.91 6.41 -0.41
N CYS A 67 -1.42 5.85 -1.49
CA CYS A 67 -2.84 5.53 -1.64
C CYS A 67 -3.28 4.48 -0.61
N ASN A 68 -2.49 3.42 -0.44
CA ASN A 68 -2.78 2.41 0.57
C ASN A 68 -2.74 2.99 1.98
N PHE A 69 -1.72 3.81 2.29
CA PHE A 69 -1.60 4.47 3.58
C PHE A 69 -2.84 5.32 3.89
N TYR A 70 -3.27 6.14 2.93
CA TYR A 70 -4.46 6.97 3.10
C TYR A 70 -5.70 6.12 3.36
N CYS A 71 -5.92 5.10 2.52
CA CYS A 71 -7.11 4.25 2.64
C CYS A 71 -7.14 3.47 3.95
N SER A 72 -6.00 2.93 4.39
CA SER A 72 -5.96 2.10 5.59
C SER A 72 -5.89 2.89 6.90
N ASN A 73 -5.36 4.13 6.88
CA ASN A 73 -5.10 4.90 8.10
C ASN A 73 -5.94 6.18 8.25
N GLN A 74 -6.36 6.80 7.16
CA GLN A 74 -7.00 8.11 7.19
C GLN A 74 -8.44 8.12 6.67
N CYS A 75 -8.79 7.23 5.76
CA CYS A 75 -10.15 7.11 5.27
C CYS A 75 -10.99 6.27 6.22
N PRO A 76 -12.13 6.79 6.73
CA PRO A 76 -12.96 6.02 7.67
C PRO A 76 -13.44 4.68 7.13
N ILE A 77 -13.78 4.62 5.85
CA ILE A 77 -14.19 3.37 5.19
C ILE A 77 -12.98 2.44 5.05
N GLY A 78 -11.86 2.99 4.61
CA GLY A 78 -10.64 2.22 4.39
C GLY A 78 -10.08 1.64 5.69
N LYS A 79 -10.20 2.33 6.81
CA LYS A 79 -9.77 1.80 8.10
C LYS A 79 -10.48 0.49 8.45
N GLU A 80 -11.73 0.35 8.03
CA GLU A 80 -12.53 -0.84 8.31
C GLU A 80 -12.26 -1.98 7.34
N TYR A 81 -11.99 -1.66 6.07
CA TYR A 81 -12.01 -2.65 4.99
C TYR A 81 -10.70 -2.80 4.23
N VAL A 82 -9.78 -1.85 4.33
CA VAL A 82 -8.54 -1.86 3.56
C VAL A 82 -7.35 -2.18 4.47
N PRO A 83 -6.71 -3.34 4.29
CA PRO A 83 -5.52 -3.67 5.07
C PRO A 83 -4.33 -2.81 4.65
N GLU A 84 -3.49 -2.46 5.61
CA GLU A 84 -2.25 -1.77 5.33
C GLU A 84 -1.23 -2.75 4.74
N VAL A 85 -0.70 -2.40 3.57
CA VAL A 85 0.34 -3.19 2.90
C VAL A 85 1.70 -2.65 3.32
N GLN A 86 2.57 -3.53 3.82
CA GLN A 86 3.93 -3.14 4.18
C GLN A 86 4.83 -3.17 2.95
N VAL A 87 5.65 -2.13 2.80
CA VAL A 87 6.68 -2.11 1.77
C VAL A 87 7.85 -2.96 2.26
N LYS A 88 8.12 -4.06 1.54
CA LYS A 88 9.17 -5.02 1.89
C LYS A 88 10.25 -5.04 0.83
N GLU A 89 11.43 -5.55 1.22
CA GLU A 89 12.50 -5.79 0.27
C GLU A 89 12.10 -6.84 -0.76
N LEU A 90 12.64 -6.72 -1.96
CA LEU A 90 12.33 -7.62 -3.07
C LEU A 90 12.57 -9.08 -2.71
N SER A 91 13.66 -9.39 -2.00
CA SER A 91 13.97 -10.76 -1.56
C SER A 91 12.88 -11.35 -0.68
N SER A 92 12.35 -10.56 0.27
CA SER A 92 11.25 -10.99 1.15
C SER A 92 9.97 -11.22 0.36
N ILE A 93 9.66 -10.36 -0.60
CA ILE A 93 8.48 -10.50 -1.47
C ILE A 93 8.58 -11.79 -2.28
N VAL A 94 9.73 -12.06 -2.87
CA VAL A 94 9.96 -13.28 -3.66
C VAL A 94 9.79 -14.52 -2.80
N LEU A 95 10.34 -14.54 -1.58
CA LEU A 95 10.19 -15.66 -0.65
C LEU A 95 8.73 -15.90 -0.27
N GLU A 96 7.97 -14.85 0.00
CA GLU A 96 6.54 -14.96 0.30
C GLU A 96 5.75 -15.49 -0.89
N MET A 97 6.07 -15.03 -2.11
CA MET A 97 5.44 -15.52 -3.34
C MET A 97 5.72 -17.00 -3.54
N LEU A 98 6.97 -17.44 -3.35
CA LEU A 98 7.33 -18.85 -3.49
C LEU A 98 6.62 -19.72 -2.45
N ALA A 99 6.51 -19.26 -1.20
CA ALA A 99 5.77 -19.97 -0.17
C ALA A 99 4.29 -20.10 -0.53
N SER A 100 3.68 -19.06 -1.06
CA SER A 100 2.28 -19.08 -1.52
C SER A 100 2.08 -20.04 -2.68
N LEU A 101 2.97 -20.03 -3.66
CA LEU A 101 2.91 -20.94 -4.81
C LEU A 101 3.07 -22.40 -4.38
N ASN A 102 3.96 -22.67 -3.43
CA ASN A 102 4.15 -24.01 -2.90
C ASN A 102 2.88 -24.52 -2.19
N SER A 103 2.21 -23.68 -1.43
CA SER A 103 0.93 -23.99 -0.82
C SER A 103 -0.15 -24.31 -1.85
N VAL A 104 -0.21 -23.55 -2.94
CA VAL A 104 -1.15 -23.78 -4.06
C VAL A 104 -0.85 -25.11 -4.74
N ASN A 105 0.42 -25.43 -4.97
CA ASN A 105 0.82 -26.71 -5.59
C ASN A 105 0.38 -27.91 -4.76
N LYS A 106 0.51 -27.86 -3.44
CA LYS A 106 0.02 -28.94 -2.55
C LYS A 106 -1.47 -29.14 -2.67
N ARG A 107 -2.24 -28.07 -2.74
CA ARG A 107 -3.70 -28.13 -2.93
C ARG A 107 -4.06 -28.71 -4.30
N LYS A 108 -3.30 -28.34 -5.33
CA LYS A 108 -3.48 -28.88 -6.69
C LYS A 108 -3.26 -30.38 -6.73
N GLU A 109 -2.23 -30.90 -6.12
CA GLU A 109 -1.95 -32.33 -6.02
C GLU A 109 -3.11 -33.09 -5.38
N ARG A 110 -3.63 -32.54 -4.27
CA ARG A 110 -4.78 -33.13 -3.58
C ARG A 110 -6.02 -33.19 -4.49
N LEU A 111 -6.29 -32.15 -5.26
CA LEU A 111 -7.39 -32.12 -6.21
C LEU A 111 -7.22 -33.18 -7.30
N ILE A 112 -6.01 -33.36 -7.80
CA ILE A 112 -5.69 -34.39 -8.79
C ILE A 112 -5.94 -35.79 -8.21
N GLU A 113 -5.53 -36.07 -6.98
CA GLU A 113 -5.78 -37.33 -6.29
C GLU A 113 -7.28 -37.61 -6.16
N ILE A 114 -8.08 -36.60 -5.74
CA ILE A 114 -9.52 -36.71 -5.59
C ILE A 114 -10.19 -37.04 -6.95
N THR A 115 -9.78 -36.35 -8.03
CA THR A 115 -10.33 -36.59 -9.36
C THR A 115 -9.87 -37.90 -9.98
N ALA A 116 -8.68 -38.40 -9.64
CA ALA A 116 -8.14 -39.67 -10.14
C ALA A 116 -8.98 -40.86 -9.69
N ASP A 117 -9.65 -40.79 -8.55
CA ASP A 117 -10.54 -41.85 -8.03
C ASP A 117 -11.83 -41.97 -8.84
N GLY A 118 -12.14 -40.99 -9.73
CA GLY A 118 -13.29 -41.03 -10.63
C GLY A 118 -14.65 -40.84 -9.96
N VAL A 119 -14.70 -40.78 -8.64
CA VAL A 119 -15.92 -40.56 -7.87
C VAL A 119 -15.65 -39.53 -6.79
N ILE A 120 -16.41 -38.44 -6.83
CA ILE A 120 -16.37 -37.42 -5.77
C ILE A 120 -17.45 -37.76 -4.77
N SER A 121 -17.05 -38.17 -3.55
CA SER A 121 -17.97 -38.40 -2.44
C SER A 121 -18.44 -37.10 -1.81
N ASN A 122 -19.47 -37.17 -0.95
CA ASN A 122 -19.95 -35.98 -0.24
C ASN A 122 -18.86 -35.36 0.65
N ASP A 123 -17.98 -36.17 1.20
CA ASP A 123 -16.85 -35.71 2.02
C ASP A 123 -15.80 -34.99 1.16
N GLU A 124 -15.62 -35.43 -0.08
CA GLU A 124 -14.70 -34.82 -1.03
C GLU A 124 -15.25 -33.51 -1.59
N ILE A 125 -16.55 -33.35 -1.70
CA ILE A 125 -17.20 -32.12 -2.13
C ILE A 125 -16.87 -30.98 -1.16
N ASP A 126 -16.83 -31.23 0.12
CA ASP A 126 -16.47 -30.25 1.15
C ASP A 126 -15.04 -29.71 0.97
N ASP A 127 -14.14 -30.48 0.39
CA ASP A 127 -12.77 -30.05 0.08
C ASP A 127 -12.68 -29.03 -1.07
N PHE A 128 -13.72 -28.95 -1.89
CA PHE A 128 -13.80 -27.97 -3.00
C PHE A 128 -14.39 -26.64 -2.57
N ILE A 129 -15.03 -26.57 -1.44
CA ILE A 129 -15.63 -25.37 -0.88
C ILE A 129 -14.70 -24.79 0.18
#